data_10cfd90be46ced599929e85a7745faef
#
_entry.id   10cfd90be46ced599929e85a7745faef
#
_cell.length_a   1.000
_cell.length_b   1.000
_cell.length_c   1.000
_cell.angle_alpha   90.00
_cell.angle_beta   90.00
_cell.angle_gamma   90.00
#
_symmetry.space_group_name_H-M   'P 1'
#
loop_
_entity.id
_entity.type
_entity.pdbx_description
1 polymer ?
#
loop_
_entity_poly.entity_id
_entity_poly.type
_entity_poly.pdbx_seq_one_letter_code
_entity_poly.pdbx_strand_id
1 'polypeptide(L)' 'MILVTGGTGLVGAHLLLRLVEKNNQVRAIYRNEKNIYKTENLFKLMNKLDLFSQIEWLEAD' A
#
# COMPACT_ATOMS: atom_id res chain seq x y z
N MET A 1 5.63 13.24 -3.88
CA MET A 1 5.77 11.87 -3.34
C MET A 1 5.30 11.82 -1.89
N ILE A 2 4.57 10.77 -1.54
CA ILE A 2 4.06 10.59 -0.19
C ILE A 2 4.72 9.36 0.43
N LEU A 3 5.31 9.52 1.62
CA LEU A 3 5.90 8.41 2.36
C LEU A 3 4.92 7.98 3.45
N VAL A 4 4.55 6.70 3.43
CA VAL A 4 3.61 6.14 4.40
C VAL A 4 4.34 5.14 5.28
N THR A 5 4.29 5.35 6.59
CA THR A 5 4.84 4.42 7.57
C THR A 5 3.69 3.75 8.32
N GLY A 6 3.87 2.48 8.64
CA GLY A 6 2.83 1.74 9.36
C GLY A 6 1.59 1.46 8.53
N GLY A 7 1.71 1.52 7.19
CA GLY A 7 0.59 1.31 6.28
C GLY A 7 0.19 -0.14 6.08
N THR A 8 0.50 -0.99 7.04
CA THR A 8 0.39 -2.44 6.86
C THR A 8 -0.78 -3.07 7.62
N GLY A 9 -1.53 -2.27 8.35
CA GLY A 9 -2.79 -2.73 8.92
C GLY A 9 -3.92 -2.48 7.94
N LEU A 10 -5.14 -2.87 8.31
CA LEU A 10 -6.30 -2.67 7.44
C LEU A 10 -6.55 -1.19 7.17
N VAL A 11 -6.40 -0.35 8.20
CA VAL A 11 -6.58 1.09 8.05
C VAL A 11 -5.52 1.67 7.12
N GLY A 12 -4.27 1.23 7.28
CA GLY A 12 -3.18 1.68 6.42
C GLY A 12 -3.37 1.26 4.97
N ALA A 13 -3.89 0.05 4.74
CA ALA A 13 -4.14 -0.42 3.39
C ALA A 13 -5.18 0.44 2.67
N HIS A 14 -6.24 0.83 3.38
CA HIS A 14 -7.25 1.72 2.82
C HIS A 14 -6.67 3.10 2.51
N LEU A 15 -5.80 3.60 3.38
CA LEU A 15 -5.14 4.88 3.14
C LEU A 15 -4.28 4.82 1.87
N LEU A 16 -3.51 3.75 1.72
CA LEU A 16 -2.68 3.56 0.53
C LEU A 16 -3.53 3.54 -0.73
N LEU A 17 -4.65 2.84 -0.69
CA LEU A 17 -5.54 2.76 -1.84
C LEU A 17 -6.04 4.15 -2.23
N ARG A 18 -6.47 4.95 -1.26
CA ARG A 18 -6.96 6.29 -1.54
C ARG A 18 -5.89 7.20 -2.13
N LEU A 19 -4.67 7.12 -1.58
CA LEU A 19 -3.57 7.94 -2.06
C LEU A 19 -3.21 7.61 -3.51
N VAL A 20 -3.18 6.33 -3.83
CA VAL A 20 -2.83 5.90 -5.19
C VAL A 20 -3.96 6.24 -6.16
N GLU A 21 -5.22 6.14 -5.73
CA GLU A 21 -6.35 6.52 -6.58
C GLU A 21 -6.29 7.99 -7.01
N LYS A 22 -5.64 8.83 -6.22
CA LYS A 22 -5.49 10.25 -6.53
C LYS A 22 -4.24 10.53 -7.36
N ASN A 23 -3.63 9.49 -7.92
CA ASN A 23 -2.43 9.60 -8.76
C ASN A 23 -1.21 10.11 -8.01
N ASN A 24 -1.14 9.91 -6.71
CA ASN A 24 0.04 10.23 -5.94
C ASN A 24 1.10 9.15 -6.10
N GLN A 25 2.35 9.56 -6.11
CA GLN A 25 3.44 8.61 -5.97
C GLN A 25 3.55 8.26 -4.50
N VAL A 26 3.42 6.98 -4.18
CA VAL A 26 3.41 6.51 -2.81
C VAL A 26 4.55 5.55 -2.56
N ARG A 27 5.27 5.78 -1.47
CA ARG A 27 6.32 4.91 -0.97
C ARG A 27 5.91 4.42 0.40
N ALA A 28 5.82 3.12 0.59
CA ALA A 28 5.35 2.54 1.84
C ALA A 28 6.47 1.74 2.50
N ILE A 29 6.58 1.87 3.81
CA ILE A 29 7.58 1.14 4.59
C ILE A 29 6.90 -0.03 5.27
N TYR A 30 7.48 -1.21 5.17
CA TYR A 30 6.95 -2.42 5.79
C TYR A 30 8.02 -3.11 6.63
N ARG A 31 7.59 -3.87 7.63
CA ARG A 31 8.48 -4.69 8.45
C ARG A 31 8.26 -6.17 8.23
N ASN A 32 7.06 -6.55 7.84
CA ASN A 32 6.68 -7.94 7.63
C ASN A 32 6.02 -8.07 6.27
N GLU A 33 6.54 -8.95 5.43
CA GLU A 33 6.02 -9.17 4.09
C GLU A 33 4.55 -9.59 4.06
N LYS A 34 4.07 -10.22 5.13
CA LYS A 34 2.67 -10.61 5.22
C LYS A 34 1.74 -9.40 5.10
N ASN A 35 2.22 -8.25 5.53
CA ASN A 35 1.42 -7.03 5.46
C ASN A 35 1.27 -6.53 4.02
N ILE A 36 2.28 -6.79 3.20
CA ILE A 36 2.19 -6.48 1.78
C ILE A 36 1.09 -7.31 1.13
N TYR A 37 1.03 -8.60 1.47
CA TYR A 37 0.01 -9.49 0.92
C TYR A 37 -1.39 -9.08 1.35
N LYS A 38 -1.55 -8.62 2.58
CA LYS A 38 -2.85 -8.14 3.07
C LYS A 38 -3.30 -6.92 2.27
N THR A 39 -2.38 -6.01 1.99
CA THR A 39 -2.67 -4.83 1.19
C THR A 39 -3.02 -5.23 -0.25
N GLU A 40 -2.26 -6.14 -0.82
CA GLU A 40 -2.53 -6.64 -2.16
C GLU A 40 -3.92 -7.25 -2.25
N ASN A 41 -4.31 -8.05 -1.25
CA ASN A 41 -5.63 -8.66 -1.22
C ASN A 41 -6.73 -7.63 -1.16
N LEU A 42 -6.54 -6.56 -0.40
CA LEU A 42 -7.52 -5.48 -0.36
C LEU A 42 -7.68 -4.82 -1.72
N PHE A 43 -6.58 -4.51 -2.38
CA PHE A 43 -6.62 -3.91 -3.72
C PHE A 43 -7.32 -4.84 -4.71
N LYS A 44 -7.07 -6.12 -4.59
CA LYS A 44 -7.72 -7.13 -5.44
C LYS A 44 -9.22 -7.18 -5.20
N LEU A 45 -9.65 -7.13 -3.93
CA LEU A 45 -11.06 -7.12 -3.58
C LEU A 45 -11.77 -5.87 -4.11
N MET A 46 -11.07 -4.75 -4.13
CA MET A 46 -11.62 -3.49 -4.62
C MET A 46 -11.48 -3.35 -6.14
N ASN A 47 -10.97 -4.39 -6.80
CA ASN A 47 -10.74 -4.39 -8.24
C ASN A 47 -9.79 -3.27 -8.67
N LYS A 48 -8.77 -3.02 -7.85
CA LYS A 48 -7.79 -1.97 -8.07
C LYS A 48 -6.36 -2.50 -8.06
N LEU A 49 -6.18 -3.77 -8.43
CA LEU A 49 -4.87 -4.41 -8.36
C LEU A 49 -3.84 -3.71 -9.26
N ASP A 50 -4.28 -3.10 -10.33
CA ASP A 50 -3.40 -2.34 -11.21
C ASP A 50 -2.76 -1.15 -10.48
N LEU A 51 -3.47 -0.57 -9.51
CA LEU A 51 -2.94 0.54 -8.72
C LEU A 51 -1.92 0.06 -7.69
N PHE A 52 -2.02 -1.19 -7.25
CA PHE A 52 -1.09 -1.73 -6.27
C PHE A 52 0.35 -1.67 -6.78
N SER A 53 0.56 -1.88 -8.06
CA SER A 53 1.90 -1.85 -8.66
C SER A 53 2.54 -0.47 -8.62
N GLN A 54 1.76 0.58 -8.36
CA GLN A 54 2.27 1.94 -8.27
C GLN A 54 2.86 2.26 -6.90
N ILE A 55 2.69 1.37 -5.92
CA ILE A 55 3.27 1.56 -4.60
C ILE A 55 4.69 1.05 -4.59
N GLU A 56 5.62 1.88 -4.14
CA GLU A 56 7.01 1.46 -3.94
C GLU A 56 7.17 0.99 -2.50
N TRP A 57 7.54 -0.26 -2.31
CA TRP A 57 7.69 -0.85 -0.98
C TRP A 57 9.13 -0.83 -0.54
N LEU A 58 9.36 -0.37 0.70
CA LEU A 58 10.69 -0.34 1.30
C LEU A 58 10.66 -1.14 2.60
N GLU A 59 11.64 -2.03 2.75
CA GLU A 59 11.74 -2.80 3.98
C GLU A 59 12.38 -1.96 5.08
N ALA A 60 11.76 -1.98 6.27
CA ALA A 60 12.29 -1.30 7.44
C ALA A 60 13.01 -2.28 8.34
N ASP A 61 14.13 -1.86 8.87
CA ASP A 61 14.89 -2.66 9.83
C ASP A 61 14.26 -2.62 11.22
#